data_a7236753f2b7c2433e84d81d187e90f0
#
_entry.id   a7236753f2b7c2433e84d81d187e90f0
#
_cell.length_a   1.000
_cell.length_b   1.000
_cell.length_c   1.000
_cell.angle_alpha   90.00
_cell.angle_beta   90.00
_cell.angle_gamma   90.00
#
_symmetry.space_group_name_H-M   'P 1'
#
loop_
_entity.id
_entity.type
_entity.pdbx_description
1 polymer ?
#
loop_
_entity_poly.entity_id
_entity_poly.type
_entity_poly.pdbx_seq_one_letter_code
_entity_poly.pdbx_strand_id
1 'polypeptide(L)'
;MKISVSSYSFQQYISAGKITQLDCVNKAKEMGFEAIEFINIDGETLEEQKENALKINNAAKEAGIEINAYTIGACLFNESEDEMAKEVDRLKSQLDVAKVLGASLMRHDVCYTLGQYGKARSFDLMLPDIAKNARLVT
;
A
#
# COMPACT_ATOMS: atom_id res chain seq x y z
N MET A 1 13.02 -11.93 16.46
CA MET A 1 12.51 -10.69 15.82
C MET A 1 12.91 -10.78 14.35
N LYS A 2 11.96 -10.68 13.41
CA LYS A 2 12.26 -10.72 11.97
C LYS A 2 12.65 -9.31 11.50
N ILE A 3 13.64 -9.25 10.60
CA ILE A 3 14.05 -7.99 9.96
C ILE A 3 13.37 -7.91 8.61
N SER A 4 12.63 -6.83 8.38
CA SER A 4 11.87 -6.57 7.17
C SER A 4 12.44 -5.37 6.41
N VAL A 5 12.31 -5.37 5.08
CA VAL A 5 12.57 -4.24 4.20
C VAL A 5 11.28 -3.80 3.51
N SER A 6 11.13 -2.52 3.25
CA SER A 6 10.04 -2.01 2.41
C SER A 6 10.46 -2.01 0.94
N SER A 7 9.56 -2.40 0.05
CA SER A 7 9.74 -2.29 -1.41
C SER A 7 10.01 -0.84 -1.86
N TYR A 8 9.63 0.15 -1.04
CA TYR A 8 9.97 1.55 -1.26
C TYR A 8 11.49 1.80 -1.30
N SER A 9 12.27 1.02 -0.55
CA SER A 9 13.73 1.11 -0.56
C SER A 9 14.34 0.78 -1.93
N PHE A 10 13.60 0.09 -2.78
CA PHE A 10 13.99 -0.27 -4.15
C PHE A 10 13.43 0.68 -5.21
N GLN A 11 12.61 1.67 -4.81
CA GLN A 11 11.85 2.52 -5.74
C GLN A 11 12.72 3.23 -6.79
N GLN A 12 13.93 3.67 -6.44
CA GLN A 12 14.84 4.30 -7.40
C GLN A 12 15.29 3.33 -8.51
N TYR A 13 15.48 2.05 -8.17
CA TYR A 13 15.86 1.02 -9.13
C TYR A 13 14.68 0.60 -10.01
N ILE A 14 13.49 0.53 -9.43
CA ILE A 14 12.23 0.26 -10.16
C ILE A 14 11.97 1.38 -11.16
N SER A 15 12.01 2.65 -10.71
CA SER A 15 11.79 3.82 -11.57
C SER A 15 12.84 3.97 -12.67
N ALA A 16 14.05 3.46 -12.44
CA ALA A 16 15.11 3.44 -13.45
C ALA A 16 15.00 2.22 -14.40
N GLY A 17 13.97 1.38 -14.27
CA GLY A 17 13.78 0.17 -15.09
C GLY A 17 14.83 -0.92 -14.89
N LYS A 18 15.58 -0.88 -13.77
CA LYS A 18 16.64 -1.85 -13.49
C LYS A 18 16.13 -3.14 -12.86
N ILE A 19 15.05 -3.06 -12.12
CA ILE A 19 14.34 -4.18 -11.50
C ILE A 19 12.83 -3.91 -11.58
N THR A 20 12.04 -4.97 -11.49
CA THR A 20 10.60 -4.90 -11.33
C THR A 20 10.20 -4.99 -9.85
N GLN A 21 8.94 -4.71 -9.56
CA GLN A 21 8.41 -4.90 -8.21
C GLN A 21 8.48 -6.37 -7.78
N LEU A 22 8.31 -7.32 -8.71
CA LEU A 22 8.47 -8.74 -8.45
C LEU A 22 9.90 -9.11 -8.02
N ASP A 23 10.92 -8.49 -8.64
CA ASP A 23 12.32 -8.76 -8.33
C ASP A 23 12.71 -8.35 -6.91
N CYS A 24 11.95 -7.45 -6.27
CA CYS A 24 12.19 -7.02 -4.90
C CYS A 24 12.15 -8.17 -3.90
N VAL A 25 11.36 -9.22 -4.17
CA VAL A 25 11.29 -10.43 -3.34
C VAL A 25 12.67 -11.09 -3.22
N ASN A 26 13.26 -11.40 -4.38
CA ASN A 26 14.56 -12.08 -4.42
C ASN A 26 15.68 -11.16 -3.93
N LYS A 27 15.61 -9.87 -4.23
CA LYS A 27 16.61 -8.88 -3.75
C LYS A 27 16.57 -8.77 -2.23
N ALA A 28 15.38 -8.71 -1.62
CA ALA A 28 15.26 -8.71 -0.17
C ALA A 28 15.86 -9.99 0.45
N LYS A 29 15.59 -11.15 -0.15
CA LYS A 29 16.14 -12.42 0.31
C LYS A 29 17.66 -12.49 0.18
N GLU A 30 18.21 -12.07 -0.96
CA GLU A 30 19.66 -11.99 -1.20
C GLU A 30 20.38 -11.08 -0.17
N MET A 31 19.73 -10.03 0.26
CA MET A 31 20.24 -9.09 1.27
C MET A 31 20.08 -9.60 2.72
N GLY A 32 19.46 -10.76 2.91
CA GLY A 32 19.31 -11.40 4.23
C GLY A 32 18.08 -10.94 5.02
N PHE A 33 17.12 -10.25 4.39
CA PHE A 33 15.86 -9.92 5.05
C PHE A 33 14.97 -11.17 5.18
N GLU A 34 14.20 -11.21 6.26
CA GLU A 34 13.30 -12.33 6.58
C GLU A 34 11.84 -12.01 6.16
N ALA A 35 11.55 -10.73 5.96
CA ALA A 35 10.25 -10.26 5.52
C ALA A 35 10.37 -9.04 4.59
N ILE A 36 9.30 -8.78 3.83
CA ILE A 36 9.18 -7.61 2.95
C ILE A 36 7.78 -6.99 3.10
N GLU A 37 7.74 -5.66 3.16
CA GLU A 37 6.53 -4.86 2.99
C GLU A 37 6.43 -4.41 1.54
N PHE A 38 5.24 -4.50 0.94
CA PHE A 38 4.97 -3.92 -0.37
C PHE A 38 4.18 -2.62 -0.26
N ILE A 39 4.62 -1.61 -1.03
CA ILE A 39 3.91 -0.34 -1.20
C ILE A 39 3.30 -0.32 -2.58
N ASN A 40 1.99 -0.11 -2.66
CA ASN A 40 1.20 -0.08 -3.89
C ASN A 40 1.61 -1.20 -4.86
N ILE A 41 0.71 -2.06 -5.21
CA ILE A 41 0.98 -3.08 -6.23
C ILE A 41 0.73 -2.49 -7.61
N ASP A 42 1.68 -2.70 -8.54
CA ASP A 42 1.59 -2.23 -9.91
C ASP A 42 0.38 -2.85 -10.64
N GLY A 43 -0.27 -2.05 -11.47
CA GLY A 43 -1.44 -2.41 -12.28
C GLY A 43 -2.35 -1.21 -12.48
N GLU A 44 -2.88 -1.05 -13.69
CA GLU A 44 -3.82 0.03 -14.03
C GLU A 44 -5.24 -0.29 -13.54
N THR A 45 -5.56 -1.58 -13.43
CA THR A 45 -6.85 -2.07 -12.95
C THR A 45 -6.70 -2.88 -11.68
N LEU A 46 -7.79 -3.02 -10.94
CA LEU A 46 -7.82 -3.86 -9.73
C LEU A 46 -7.46 -5.33 -10.03
N GLU A 47 -7.90 -5.84 -11.17
CA GLU A 47 -7.61 -7.21 -11.57
C GLU A 47 -6.12 -7.39 -11.90
N GLU A 48 -5.50 -6.46 -12.60
CA GLU A 48 -4.05 -6.46 -12.84
C GLU A 48 -3.25 -6.40 -11.54
N GLN A 49 -3.67 -5.55 -10.59
CA GLN A 49 -3.06 -5.48 -9.28
C GLN A 49 -3.15 -6.82 -8.55
N LYS A 50 -4.30 -7.50 -8.59
CA LYS A 50 -4.46 -8.84 -8.01
C LYS A 50 -3.60 -9.89 -8.69
N GLU A 51 -3.51 -9.87 -10.02
CA GLU A 51 -2.63 -10.78 -10.76
C GLU A 51 -1.16 -10.59 -10.38
N ASN A 52 -0.71 -9.34 -10.28
CA ASN A 52 0.65 -9.02 -9.87
C ASN A 52 0.90 -9.36 -8.40
N ALA A 53 -0.07 -9.10 -7.53
CA ALA A 53 -0.02 -9.52 -6.12
C ALA A 53 0.12 -11.04 -5.99
N LEU A 54 -0.59 -11.81 -6.80
CA LEU A 54 -0.49 -13.27 -6.81
C LEU A 54 0.90 -13.75 -7.24
N LYS A 55 1.48 -13.15 -8.30
CA LYS A 55 2.85 -13.45 -8.75
C LYS A 55 3.86 -13.19 -7.64
N ILE A 56 3.75 -12.03 -6.97
CA ILE A 56 4.62 -11.65 -5.85
C ILE A 56 4.47 -12.62 -4.67
N ASN A 57 3.24 -12.99 -4.29
CA ASN A 57 2.97 -13.96 -3.23
C ASN A 57 3.62 -15.32 -3.51
N ASN A 58 3.49 -15.81 -4.75
CA ASN A 58 4.10 -17.07 -5.14
C ASN A 58 5.63 -17.00 -5.08
N ALA A 59 6.24 -15.95 -5.62
CA ALA A 59 7.69 -15.74 -5.52
C ALA A 59 8.18 -15.64 -4.07
N ALA A 60 7.41 -14.97 -3.20
CA ALA A 60 7.76 -14.88 -1.78
C ALA A 60 7.72 -16.25 -1.07
N LYS A 61 6.73 -17.07 -1.39
CA LYS A 61 6.65 -18.47 -0.89
C LYS A 61 7.81 -19.31 -1.36
N GLU A 62 8.16 -19.22 -2.64
CA GLU A 62 9.29 -19.94 -3.23
C GLU A 62 10.64 -19.52 -2.62
N ALA A 63 10.83 -18.23 -2.40
CA ALA A 63 12.02 -17.67 -1.78
C ALA A 63 12.08 -17.89 -0.25
N GLY A 64 10.98 -18.29 0.37
CA GLY A 64 10.87 -18.42 1.81
C GLY A 64 11.04 -17.10 2.56
N ILE A 65 10.44 -16.02 2.05
CA ILE A 65 10.38 -14.70 2.68
C ILE A 65 8.91 -14.34 2.99
N GLU A 66 8.66 -13.73 4.14
CA GLU A 66 7.31 -13.35 4.54
C GLU A 66 6.91 -12.00 3.92
N ILE A 67 5.68 -11.87 3.43
CA ILE A 67 5.09 -10.57 3.13
C ILE A 67 4.33 -10.13 4.38
N ASN A 68 4.95 -9.26 5.17
CA ASN A 68 4.44 -8.88 6.48
C ASN A 68 3.45 -7.72 6.45
N ALA A 69 3.50 -6.87 5.41
CA ALA A 69 2.59 -5.73 5.28
C ALA A 69 2.35 -5.34 3.82
N TYR A 70 1.16 -4.78 3.59
CA TYR A 70 0.81 -4.03 2.39
C TYR A 70 0.49 -2.59 2.77
N THR A 71 1.17 -1.63 2.16
CA THR A 71 1.02 -0.20 2.46
C THR A 71 0.52 0.54 1.23
N ILE A 72 -0.48 1.39 1.41
CA ILE A 72 -1.02 2.24 0.33
C ILE A 72 -1.17 3.68 0.78
N GLY A 73 -1.00 4.60 -0.15
CA GLY A 73 -1.37 5.99 0.05
C GLY A 73 -2.89 6.15 0.12
N ALA A 74 -3.37 6.98 1.03
CA ALA A 74 -4.78 7.32 1.16
C ALA A 74 -4.99 8.73 1.69
N CYS A 75 -6.12 9.33 1.33
CA CYS A 75 -6.55 10.60 1.89
C CYS A 75 -8.02 10.50 2.32
N LEU A 76 -8.24 10.35 3.62
CA LEU A 76 -9.56 10.20 4.23
C LEU A 76 -10.20 11.55 4.60
N PHE A 77 -9.75 12.60 3.96
CA PHE A 77 -10.35 13.93 4.02
C PHE A 77 -10.51 14.50 2.62
N ASN A 78 -11.75 14.81 2.25
CA ASN A 78 -12.10 15.51 1.02
C ASN A 78 -13.29 16.44 1.30
N GLU A 79 -13.31 17.63 0.67
CA GLU A 79 -14.44 18.56 0.76
C GLU A 79 -15.67 18.06 -0.03
N SER A 80 -15.49 17.14 -0.98
CA SER A 80 -16.54 16.48 -1.74
C SER A 80 -16.89 15.13 -1.10
N GLU A 81 -18.14 14.95 -0.72
CA GLU A 81 -18.62 13.67 -0.18
C GLU A 81 -18.53 12.54 -1.22
N ASP A 82 -18.78 12.84 -2.50
CA ASP A 82 -18.69 11.85 -3.58
C ASP A 82 -17.26 11.37 -3.80
N GLU A 83 -16.30 12.29 -3.79
CA GLU A 83 -14.86 11.91 -3.89
C GLU A 83 -14.40 11.14 -2.66
N MET A 84 -14.93 11.49 -1.49
CA MET A 84 -14.63 10.75 -0.26
C MET A 84 -15.20 9.33 -0.31
N ALA A 85 -16.41 9.15 -0.80
CA ALA A 85 -17.01 7.82 -0.98
C ALA A 85 -16.17 6.95 -1.94
N LYS A 86 -15.73 7.51 -3.07
CA LYS A 86 -14.83 6.81 -4.01
C LYS A 86 -13.52 6.39 -3.37
N GLU A 87 -12.92 7.24 -2.54
CA GLU A 87 -11.67 6.90 -1.85
C GLU A 87 -11.88 5.78 -0.83
N VAL A 88 -12.96 5.79 -0.08
CA VAL A 88 -13.33 4.69 0.82
C VAL A 88 -13.51 3.38 0.06
N ASP A 89 -14.23 3.41 -1.07
CA ASP A 89 -14.44 2.21 -1.89
C ASP A 89 -13.14 1.70 -2.52
N ARG A 90 -12.26 2.62 -2.94
CA ARG A 90 -10.91 2.27 -3.40
C ARG A 90 -10.13 1.56 -2.29
N LEU A 91 -10.13 2.09 -1.08
CA LEU A 91 -9.44 1.47 0.06
C LEU A 91 -9.99 0.07 0.38
N LYS A 92 -11.31 -0.10 0.33
CA LYS A 92 -11.94 -1.43 0.50
C LYS A 92 -11.49 -2.42 -0.56
N SER A 93 -11.43 -1.99 -1.82
CA SER A 93 -10.95 -2.87 -2.90
C SER A 93 -9.47 -3.27 -2.73
N GLN A 94 -8.66 -2.42 -2.12
CA GLN A 94 -7.26 -2.74 -1.82
C GLN A 94 -7.08 -3.79 -0.71
N LEU A 95 -8.09 -4.02 0.13
CA LEU A 95 -8.09 -5.17 1.05
C LEU A 95 -8.08 -6.51 0.32
N ASP A 96 -8.71 -6.58 -0.85
CA ASP A 96 -8.67 -7.80 -1.67
C ASP A 96 -7.28 -8.00 -2.29
N VAL A 97 -6.61 -6.94 -2.71
CA VAL A 97 -5.20 -7.00 -3.16
C VAL A 97 -4.31 -7.49 -2.02
N ALA A 98 -4.47 -6.94 -0.80
CA ALA A 98 -3.71 -7.37 0.38
C ALA A 98 -3.89 -8.87 0.69
N LYS A 99 -5.13 -9.37 0.58
CA LYS A 99 -5.43 -10.81 0.76
C LYS A 99 -4.73 -11.68 -0.28
N VAL A 100 -4.80 -11.30 -1.56
CA VAL A 100 -4.15 -12.04 -2.65
C VAL A 100 -2.63 -12.00 -2.49
N LEU A 101 -2.08 -10.85 -2.09
CA LEU A 101 -0.66 -10.67 -1.79
C LEU A 101 -0.21 -11.55 -0.61
N GLY A 102 -1.13 -11.95 0.26
CA GLY A 102 -0.82 -12.73 1.47
C GLY A 102 -0.25 -11.89 2.61
N ALA A 103 -0.45 -10.57 2.57
CA ALA A 103 -0.02 -9.68 3.64
C ALA A 103 -0.89 -9.88 4.90
N SER A 104 -0.25 -9.95 6.05
CA SER A 104 -0.93 -10.12 7.35
C SER A 104 -1.48 -8.79 7.90
N LEU A 105 -0.99 -7.67 7.38
CA LEU A 105 -1.33 -6.31 7.79
C LEU A 105 -1.46 -5.42 6.56
N MET A 106 -2.53 -4.61 6.52
CA MET A 106 -2.63 -3.49 5.60
C MET A 106 -2.51 -2.18 6.37
N ARG A 107 -1.60 -1.32 5.90
CA ARG A 107 -1.44 0.05 6.39
C ARG A 107 -1.89 1.02 5.30
N HIS A 108 -2.56 2.09 5.67
CA HIS A 108 -2.84 3.20 4.77
C HIS A 108 -2.55 4.55 5.44
N ASP A 109 -2.25 5.56 4.62
CA ASP A 109 -2.18 6.93 5.09
C ASP A 109 -3.59 7.46 5.38
N VAL A 110 -3.68 8.58 6.05
CA VAL A 110 -4.96 9.23 6.35
C VAL A 110 -5.10 10.59 5.67
N CYS A 111 -3.95 11.23 5.36
CA CYS A 111 -3.90 12.52 4.69
C CYS A 111 -2.49 12.74 4.13
N TYR A 112 -2.37 13.27 2.91
CA TYR A 112 -1.06 13.55 2.31
C TYR A 112 -0.47 14.87 2.80
N THR A 113 -1.25 15.94 2.70
CA THR A 113 -0.83 17.27 3.17
C THR A 113 -2.04 18.04 3.69
N LEU A 114 -1.80 18.91 4.66
CA LEU A 114 -2.84 19.79 5.19
C LEU A 114 -3.29 20.87 4.21
N GLY A 115 -2.52 21.14 3.16
CA GLY A 115 -2.81 22.15 2.13
C GLY A 115 -3.31 21.58 0.80
N GLN A 116 -3.59 20.30 0.71
CA GLN A 116 -3.93 19.60 -0.53
C GLN A 116 -5.16 20.18 -1.24
N TYR A 117 -6.09 20.79 -0.52
CA TYR A 117 -7.34 21.34 -1.03
C TYR A 117 -7.36 22.88 -1.03
N GLY A 118 -6.22 23.52 -1.21
CA GLY A 118 -6.10 24.97 -1.39
C GLY A 118 -6.22 25.82 -0.13
N LYS A 119 -6.58 25.24 0.99
CA LYS A 119 -6.61 25.93 2.30
C LYS A 119 -5.87 25.07 3.31
N ALA A 120 -4.80 25.62 3.88
CA ALA A 120 -4.15 24.99 5.02
C ALA A 120 -5.16 24.88 6.16
N ARG A 121 -5.58 23.66 6.50
CA ARG A 121 -6.42 23.40 7.67
C ARG A 121 -5.58 22.74 8.74
N SER A 122 -5.88 23.06 9.99
CA SER A 122 -5.32 22.33 11.11
C SER A 122 -5.76 20.87 11.06
N PHE A 123 -4.84 19.94 11.34
CA PHE A 123 -5.17 18.52 11.45
C PHE A 123 -6.32 18.26 12.43
N ASP A 124 -6.36 19.01 13.53
CA ASP A 124 -7.40 18.89 14.56
C ASP A 124 -8.81 19.17 13.99
N LEU A 125 -8.93 20.07 13.00
CA LEU A 125 -10.20 20.36 12.36
C LEU A 125 -10.66 19.26 11.38
N MET A 126 -9.72 18.51 10.83
CA MET A 126 -10.00 17.41 9.90
C MET A 126 -10.17 16.05 10.59
N LEU A 127 -9.63 15.92 11.82
CA LEU A 127 -9.61 14.65 12.53
C LEU A 127 -10.99 13.98 12.71
N PRO A 128 -12.09 14.68 13.00
CA PRO A 128 -13.40 14.05 13.10
C PRO A 128 -13.85 13.38 11.80
N ASP A 129 -13.63 14.04 10.65
CA ASP A 129 -13.99 13.48 9.33
C ASP A 129 -13.08 12.33 8.95
N ILE A 130 -11.77 12.45 9.18
CA ILE A 130 -10.80 11.38 8.97
C ILE A 130 -11.18 10.16 9.81
N ALA A 131 -11.50 10.34 11.10
CA ALA A 131 -11.88 9.24 11.98
C ALA A 131 -13.20 8.59 11.56
N LYS A 132 -14.18 9.38 11.10
CA LYS A 132 -15.44 8.86 10.53
C LYS A 132 -15.16 8.00 9.29
N ASN A 133 -14.36 8.50 8.37
CA ASN A 133 -14.10 7.83 7.09
C ASN A 133 -13.21 6.58 7.28
N ALA A 134 -12.24 6.62 8.19
CA ALA A 134 -11.43 5.45 8.54
C ALA A 134 -12.28 4.26 9.03
N ARG A 135 -13.32 4.53 9.81
CA ARG A 135 -14.25 3.48 10.27
C ARG A 135 -15.09 2.84 9.16
N LEU A 136 -15.20 3.48 8.00
CA LEU A 136 -15.92 2.93 6.86
C LEU A 136 -15.08 1.94 6.06
N VAL A 137 -13.77 1.94 6.26
CA VAL A 137 -12.82 1.05 5.55
C VAL A 137 -12.69 -0.31 6.26
N THR A 138 -12.96 -0.37 7.56
CA THR A 138 -12.81 -1.59 8.38
C THR A 138 -14.00 -2.54 8.34
#